data_4d7a1eb46fbb8689fa4d8101f9612ed8
#
_entry.id   4d7a1eb46fbb8689fa4d8101f9612ed8
#
_cell.length_a   1.000
_cell.length_b   1.000
_cell.length_c   1.000
_cell.angle_alpha   90.00
_cell.angle_beta   90.00
_cell.angle_gamma   90.00
#
_symmetry.space_group_name_H-M   'P 1'
#
loop_
_entity.id
_entity.type
_entity.pdbx_description
1 polymer ?
#
loop_
_entity_poly.entity_id
_entity_poly.type
_entity_poly.pdbx_seq_one_letter_code
_entity_poly.pdbx_strand_id
1 'polypeptide(L)'
;MDRIIRGGNWYCNEINQRLRADETTLPALSREMMTFVMGGGYFAMELPAEIQPLSCEMSVNGVHEDLKSRFGREPGDWTTVTYYENLLNVFPNNSTGEVEGGGQPQLTGRVVFLKGLLNEYAQGGVKGQKSTGATRLRWSSIVLYHDIFNGRTVHKFDIQNNTLIIDGVNYTAEHNRIIAA
;
A
#
# COMPACT_ATOMS: atom_id res chain seq x y z
N MET A 1 1.03 -11.44 -18.63
CA MET A 1 1.21 -10.04 -19.08
C MET A 1 2.09 -9.36 -18.06
N ASP A 2 3.27 -8.94 -18.47
CA ASP A 2 4.23 -8.41 -17.52
C ASP A 2 4.17 -6.90 -17.48
N ARG A 3 3.87 -6.38 -16.31
CA ARG A 3 3.87 -4.95 -16.04
C ARG A 3 5.16 -4.61 -15.30
N ILE A 4 5.89 -3.64 -15.80
CA ILE A 4 7.12 -3.16 -15.19
C ILE A 4 6.86 -1.80 -14.58
N ILE A 5 7.34 -1.59 -13.36
CA ILE A 5 7.31 -0.26 -12.71
C ILE A 5 8.30 0.64 -13.45
N ARG A 6 7.80 1.73 -14.03
CA ARG A 6 8.61 2.72 -14.74
C ARG A 6 8.95 3.94 -13.90
N GLY A 7 8.24 4.13 -12.81
CA GLY A 7 8.47 5.21 -11.87
C GLY A 7 7.36 5.32 -10.86
N GLY A 8 7.70 5.87 -9.71
CA GLY A 8 6.78 6.11 -8.62
C GLY A 8 7.00 7.47 -7.99
N ASN A 9 5.99 7.96 -7.33
CA ASN A 9 6.05 9.17 -6.54
C ASN A 9 5.11 9.06 -5.36
N TRP A 10 5.45 9.65 -4.23
CA TRP A 10 4.59 9.65 -3.08
C TRP A 10 4.43 11.03 -2.43
N TYR A 11 3.31 11.18 -1.78
CA TYR A 11 2.93 12.34 -1.00
C TYR A 11 2.76 11.94 0.45
N CYS A 12 3.31 12.72 1.35
CA CYS A 12 3.04 12.61 2.77
C CYS A 12 2.14 13.78 3.16
N ASN A 13 0.87 13.49 3.47
CA ASN A 13 -0.21 14.46 3.46
C ASN A 13 -0.27 15.13 2.05
N GLU A 14 -0.10 16.41 1.94
CA GLU A 14 -0.12 17.13 0.65
C GLU A 14 1.29 17.42 0.10
N ILE A 15 2.35 17.03 0.83
CA ILE A 15 3.72 17.35 0.47
C ILE A 15 4.30 16.30 -0.48
N ASN A 16 4.65 16.75 -1.67
CA ASN A 16 5.25 15.91 -2.72
C ASN A 16 6.70 15.53 -2.36
N GLN A 17 6.99 14.23 -2.40
CA GLN A 17 8.31 13.69 -2.07
C GLN A 17 9.12 13.24 -3.30
N ARG A 18 8.69 13.58 -4.51
CA ARG A 18 9.27 13.11 -5.78
C ARG A 18 10.79 13.25 -5.86
N LEU A 19 11.33 14.38 -5.38
CA LEU A 19 12.77 14.67 -5.45
C LEU A 19 13.56 14.10 -4.27
N ARG A 20 12.87 13.56 -3.27
CA ARG A 20 13.45 13.08 -2.01
C ARG A 20 13.37 11.56 -1.88
N ALA A 21 12.34 10.94 -2.48
CA ALA A 21 12.11 9.51 -2.40
C ALA A 21 13.26 8.73 -3.03
N ASP A 22 13.73 7.73 -2.30
CA ASP A 22 14.77 6.80 -2.71
C ASP A 22 14.17 5.41 -2.94
N GLU A 23 13.56 4.84 -1.91
CA GLU A 23 12.93 3.52 -1.96
C GLU A 23 11.54 3.55 -1.30
N THR A 24 10.64 2.73 -1.81
CA THR A 24 9.29 2.57 -1.26
C THR A 24 8.92 1.10 -1.22
N THR A 25 8.57 0.60 -0.04
CA THR A 25 8.04 -0.74 0.16
C THR A 25 6.58 -0.65 0.60
N LEU A 26 5.67 -1.03 -0.29
CA LEU A 26 4.24 -1.05 0.00
C LEU A 26 3.88 -2.16 0.99
N PRO A 27 2.73 -2.06 1.70
CA PRO A 27 2.31 -3.07 2.65
C PRO A 27 2.17 -4.45 2.03
N ALA A 28 2.72 -5.46 2.71
CA ALA A 28 2.42 -6.84 2.42
C ALA A 28 1.01 -7.17 2.95
N LEU A 29 0.15 -7.68 2.09
CA LEU A 29 -1.19 -8.14 2.48
C LEU A 29 -1.07 -9.58 2.94
N SER A 30 -1.31 -9.85 4.22
CA SER A 30 -1.28 -11.19 4.80
C SER A 30 -2.49 -11.42 5.69
N ARG A 31 -2.92 -12.67 5.75
CA ARG A 31 -4.04 -13.12 6.56
C ARG A 31 -3.63 -14.32 7.39
N GLU A 32 -4.01 -14.34 8.64
CA GLU A 32 -3.82 -15.51 9.49
C GLU A 32 -4.75 -16.63 9.08
N MET A 33 -4.28 -17.88 9.21
CA MET A 33 -5.05 -19.08 8.90
C MET A 33 -5.14 -19.93 10.18
N MET A 34 -6.35 -20.31 10.55
CA MET A 34 -6.60 -21.20 11.69
C MET A 34 -6.83 -22.62 11.19
N THR A 35 -6.15 -23.59 11.79
CA THR A 35 -6.37 -25.00 11.52
C THR A 35 -7.62 -25.48 12.25
N PHE A 36 -8.57 -26.05 11.52
CA PHE A 36 -9.78 -26.64 12.05
C PHE A 36 -9.83 -28.14 11.71
N VAL A 37 -10.15 -28.96 12.71
CA VAL A 37 -10.34 -30.39 12.55
C VAL A 37 -11.77 -30.73 12.93
N MET A 38 -12.51 -31.31 11.99
CA MET A 38 -13.87 -31.76 12.27
C MET A 38 -13.84 -32.98 13.18
N GLY A 39 -14.77 -33.06 14.18
CA GLY A 39 -14.91 -34.19 15.03
C GLY A 39 -15.16 -35.48 14.21
N GLY A 40 -14.26 -36.47 14.34
CA GLY A 40 -14.30 -37.71 13.55
C GLY A 40 -13.71 -37.62 12.14
N GLY A 41 -13.16 -36.46 11.73
CA GLY A 41 -12.50 -36.28 10.43
C GLY A 41 -11.05 -36.73 10.43
N TYR A 42 -10.60 -37.31 9.32
CA TYR A 42 -9.17 -37.63 9.09
C TYR A 42 -8.35 -36.48 8.55
N PHE A 43 -9.01 -35.40 8.16
CA PHE A 43 -8.37 -34.27 7.51
C PHE A 43 -8.56 -32.99 8.32
N ALA A 44 -7.48 -32.18 8.42
CA ALA A 44 -7.53 -30.82 8.88
C ALA A 44 -7.80 -29.89 7.68
N MET A 45 -8.51 -28.81 7.92
CA MET A 45 -8.69 -27.73 6.96
C MET A 45 -8.24 -26.41 7.57
N GLU A 46 -7.77 -25.50 6.75
CA GLU A 46 -7.44 -24.15 7.19
C GLU A 46 -8.59 -23.20 6.87
N LEU A 47 -8.98 -22.42 7.87
CA LEU A 47 -9.98 -21.36 7.74
C LEU A 47 -9.29 -20.00 7.87
N PRO A 48 -9.67 -19.03 7.05
CA PRO A 48 -9.12 -17.69 7.13
C PRO A 48 -9.56 -16.99 8.42
N ALA A 49 -8.58 -16.46 9.15
CA ALA A 49 -8.76 -15.62 10.33
C ALA A 49 -8.62 -14.13 9.99
N GLU A 50 -8.07 -13.33 10.89
CA GLU A 50 -7.96 -11.88 10.71
C GLU A 50 -6.88 -11.49 9.71
N ILE A 51 -7.08 -10.33 9.07
CA ILE A 51 -6.05 -9.69 8.26
C ILE A 51 -4.99 -9.11 9.19
N GLN A 52 -3.72 -9.42 8.94
CA GLN A 52 -2.61 -8.95 9.75
C GLN A 52 -2.42 -7.43 9.62
N PRO A 53 -1.95 -6.75 10.69
CA PRO A 53 -1.67 -5.33 10.64
C PRO A 53 -0.72 -4.97 9.51
N LEU A 54 -1.08 -3.93 8.77
CA LEU A 54 -0.29 -3.45 7.64
C LEU A 54 0.82 -2.51 8.11
N SER A 55 1.96 -2.58 7.45
CA SER A 55 3.05 -1.62 7.60
C SER A 55 3.65 -1.26 6.24
N CYS A 56 4.16 -0.06 6.10
CA CYS A 56 4.82 0.39 4.89
C CYS A 56 6.13 1.10 5.26
N GLU A 57 7.15 0.93 4.42
CA GLU A 57 8.45 1.55 4.61
C GLU A 57 8.78 2.42 3.41
N MET A 58 9.40 3.55 3.69
CA MET A 58 9.86 4.47 2.68
C MET A 58 11.19 5.05 3.11
N SER A 59 12.08 5.29 2.16
CA SER A 59 13.32 6.00 2.41
C SER A 59 13.38 7.30 1.61
N VAL A 60 14.01 8.30 2.21
CA VAL A 60 14.21 9.62 1.61
C VAL A 60 15.65 10.05 1.75
N ASN A 61 16.16 10.71 0.73
CA ASN A 61 17.48 11.30 0.76
C ASN A 61 17.47 12.60 1.58
N GLY A 62 18.35 12.68 2.56
CA GLY A 62 18.50 13.86 3.42
C GLY A 62 17.62 13.83 4.68
N VAL A 63 17.55 14.98 5.35
CA VAL A 63 16.80 15.19 6.59
C VAL A 63 15.70 16.20 6.34
N HIS A 64 14.47 15.81 6.70
CA HIS A 64 13.27 16.60 6.43
C HIS A 64 12.47 16.82 7.71
N GLU A 65 12.35 18.05 8.15
CA GLU A 65 11.62 18.42 9.36
C GLU A 65 10.10 18.18 9.24
N ASP A 66 9.57 18.37 8.05
CA ASP A 66 8.15 18.11 7.72
C ASP A 66 7.74 16.66 7.93
N LEU A 67 8.63 15.72 7.61
CA LEU A 67 8.43 14.29 7.87
C LEU A 67 8.72 13.93 9.32
N LYS A 68 9.78 14.49 9.91
CA LYS A 68 10.15 14.25 11.30
C LYS A 68 9.06 14.70 12.27
N SER A 69 8.37 15.80 11.99
CA SER A 69 7.27 16.32 12.81
C SER A 69 6.03 15.42 12.84
N ARG A 70 5.96 14.39 11.99
CA ARG A 70 4.88 13.39 11.98
C ARG A 70 5.13 12.22 12.92
N PHE A 71 6.36 12.06 13.38
CA PHE A 71 6.71 11.01 14.31
C PHE A 71 6.15 11.28 15.72
N GLY A 72 5.66 10.21 16.36
CA GLY A 72 5.16 10.28 17.74
C GLY A 72 3.77 10.85 17.90
N ARG A 73 2.98 10.92 16.83
CA ARG A 73 1.57 11.34 16.90
C ARG A 73 0.69 10.21 17.42
N GLU A 74 -0.38 10.60 18.10
CA GLU A 74 -1.34 9.68 18.70
C GLU A 74 -2.43 9.24 17.71
N PRO A 75 -3.12 8.10 17.98
CA PRO A 75 -4.30 7.70 17.23
C PRO A 75 -5.35 8.81 17.16
N GLY A 76 -5.78 9.14 15.95
CA GLY A 76 -6.65 10.28 15.66
C GLY A 76 -5.96 11.36 14.82
N ASP A 77 -4.67 11.60 15.02
CA ASP A 77 -3.86 12.49 14.19
C ASP A 77 -3.04 11.67 13.16
N TRP A 78 -3.79 11.02 12.29
CA TRP A 78 -3.24 10.11 11.28
C TRP A 78 -2.48 10.86 10.19
N THR A 79 -1.39 10.26 9.73
CA THR A 79 -0.68 10.71 8.53
C THR A 79 -1.22 9.99 7.30
N THR A 80 -1.56 10.75 6.28
CA THR A 80 -1.97 10.23 4.97
C THR A 80 -0.75 10.09 4.08
N VAL A 81 -0.60 8.94 3.47
CA VAL A 81 0.43 8.66 2.46
C VAL A 81 -0.24 8.22 1.19
N THR A 82 0.07 8.86 0.08
CA THR A 82 -0.43 8.50 -1.25
C THR A 82 0.75 8.20 -2.16
N TYR A 83 0.77 6.99 -2.70
CA TYR A 83 1.78 6.53 -3.64
C TYR A 83 1.19 6.41 -5.04
N TYR A 84 1.82 7.04 -6.00
CA TYR A 84 1.48 6.97 -7.42
C TYR A 84 2.52 6.16 -8.15
N GLU A 85 2.09 5.21 -8.96
CA GLU A 85 2.95 4.32 -9.71
C GLU A 85 2.57 4.28 -11.18
N ASN A 86 3.57 4.38 -12.04
CA ASN A 86 3.41 4.25 -13.47
C ASN A 86 3.90 2.86 -13.90
N LEU A 87 3.01 2.08 -14.46
CA LEU A 87 3.24 0.72 -14.94
C LEU A 87 3.27 0.68 -16.45
N LEU A 88 4.33 0.11 -17.01
CA LEU A 88 4.44 -0.15 -18.44
C LEU A 88 4.02 -1.59 -18.73
N ASN A 89 3.06 -1.76 -19.63
CA ASN A 89 2.71 -3.09 -20.16
C ASN A 89 3.74 -3.46 -21.24
N VAL A 90 4.58 -4.46 -20.96
CA VAL A 90 5.65 -4.88 -21.87
C VAL A 90 5.09 -5.65 -23.08
N PHE A 91 4.05 -6.45 -22.84
CA PHE A 91 3.35 -7.20 -23.88
C PHE A 91 1.87 -6.80 -23.88
N PRO A 92 1.48 -5.78 -24.64
CA PRO A 92 0.07 -5.45 -24.81
C PRO A 92 -0.65 -6.65 -25.46
N ASN A 93 -1.73 -7.11 -24.86
CA ASN A 93 -2.55 -8.17 -25.45
C ASN A 93 -3.22 -7.65 -26.71
N ASN A 94 -2.62 -7.95 -27.84
CA ASN A 94 -3.32 -7.87 -29.13
C ASN A 94 -4.18 -9.13 -29.28
N SER A 95 -5.34 -9.18 -28.63
CA SER A 95 -6.37 -10.20 -28.90
C SER A 95 -7.09 -9.96 -30.23
N THR A 96 -6.85 -8.83 -30.86
CA THR A 96 -7.27 -8.51 -32.23
C THR A 96 -6.02 -8.05 -32.96
N GLY A 97 -5.59 -8.81 -33.97
CA GLY A 97 -4.37 -8.59 -34.75
C GLY A 97 -4.26 -7.29 -35.52
N GLU A 98 -4.81 -6.21 -35.03
CA GLU A 98 -4.73 -4.87 -35.61
C GLU A 98 -3.84 -3.99 -34.72
N VAL A 99 -2.64 -3.72 -35.22
CA VAL A 99 -1.78 -2.65 -34.75
C VAL A 99 -2.33 -1.34 -35.30
N GLU A 100 -3.47 -0.88 -34.78
CA GLU A 100 -3.89 0.49 -35.05
C GLU A 100 -3.16 1.46 -34.12
N GLY A 101 -2.37 2.32 -34.73
CA GLY A 101 -1.84 3.52 -34.14
C GLY A 101 -0.49 3.36 -33.44
N GLY A 102 0.54 3.69 -34.21
CA GLY A 102 1.89 4.10 -33.80
C GLY A 102 2.30 3.82 -32.37
N GLY A 103 2.93 2.69 -32.13
CA GLY A 103 3.88 2.30 -31.08
C GLY A 103 3.96 3.04 -29.73
N GLN A 104 2.88 3.63 -29.25
CA GLN A 104 2.90 4.25 -27.92
C GLN A 104 2.81 3.18 -26.83
N PRO A 105 3.69 3.24 -25.82
CA PRO A 105 3.67 2.29 -24.71
C PRO A 105 2.34 2.39 -23.95
N GLN A 106 1.67 1.26 -23.74
CA GLN A 106 0.49 1.23 -22.89
C GLN A 106 0.90 1.42 -21.43
N LEU A 107 0.57 2.57 -20.88
CA LEU A 107 0.82 2.93 -19.49
C LEU A 107 -0.44 2.70 -18.65
N THR A 108 -0.25 2.16 -17.47
CA THR A 108 -1.33 1.97 -16.47
C THR A 108 -0.93 2.69 -15.20
N GLY A 109 -1.83 3.52 -14.69
CA GLY A 109 -1.63 4.18 -13.40
C GLY A 109 -2.10 3.29 -12.24
N ARG A 110 -1.31 3.23 -11.19
CA ARG A 110 -1.70 2.69 -9.89
C ARG A 110 -1.60 3.77 -8.83
N VAL A 111 -2.58 3.83 -7.94
CA VAL A 111 -2.58 4.74 -6.80
C VAL A 111 -2.84 3.92 -5.55
N VAL A 112 -1.94 4.03 -4.57
CA VAL A 112 -2.10 3.41 -3.25
C VAL A 112 -2.25 4.51 -2.23
N PHE A 113 -3.39 4.53 -1.55
CA PHE A 113 -3.70 5.46 -0.50
C PHE A 113 -3.64 4.77 0.86
N LEU A 114 -2.87 5.34 1.78
CA LEU A 114 -2.63 4.81 3.11
C LEU A 114 -2.93 5.87 4.17
N LYS A 115 -3.48 5.46 5.31
CA LYS A 115 -3.66 6.32 6.48
C LYS A 115 -3.16 5.57 7.71
N GLY A 116 -2.12 6.08 8.35
CA GLY A 116 -1.46 5.40 9.46
C GLY A 116 -0.63 6.34 10.32
N LEU A 117 0.15 5.78 11.23
CA LEU A 117 1.06 6.51 12.12
C LEU A 117 2.51 6.28 11.69
N LEU A 118 3.31 7.34 11.68
CA LEU A 118 4.75 7.23 11.53
C LEU A 118 5.36 6.80 12.86
N ASN A 119 5.78 5.54 12.95
CA ASN A 119 6.32 4.95 14.18
C ASN A 119 7.85 4.84 14.19
N GLU A 120 8.52 5.03 13.06
CA GLU A 120 9.97 5.05 12.98
C GLU A 120 10.44 6.18 12.04
N TYR A 121 11.40 6.95 12.53
CA TYR A 121 12.15 7.94 11.77
C TYR A 121 13.64 7.72 12.04
N ALA A 122 14.30 6.95 11.19
CA ALA A 122 15.71 6.63 11.31
C ALA A 122 16.53 7.47 10.34
N GLN A 123 17.15 8.51 10.86
CA GLN A 123 18.00 9.39 10.07
C GLN A 123 19.24 8.67 9.56
N GLY A 124 19.57 8.85 8.29
CA GLY A 124 20.80 8.35 7.70
C GLY A 124 22.05 8.89 8.38
N GLY A 125 23.11 8.09 8.40
CA GLY A 125 24.38 8.47 9.01
C GLY A 125 25.01 9.67 8.32
N VAL A 126 25.84 10.42 9.06
CA VAL A 126 26.64 11.52 8.54
C VAL A 126 28.12 11.20 8.77
N LYS A 127 28.92 11.20 7.69
CA LYS A 127 30.38 11.04 7.77
C LYS A 127 31.07 12.25 7.16
N GLY A 128 31.77 12.99 7.99
CA GLY A 128 32.30 14.29 7.61
C GLY A 128 31.17 15.29 7.35
N GLN A 129 31.13 15.87 6.17
CA GLN A 129 30.08 16.83 5.76
C GLN A 129 29.05 16.22 4.78
N LYS A 130 29.06 14.89 4.61
CA LYS A 130 28.19 14.19 3.66
C LYS A 130 27.27 13.21 4.38
N SER A 131 26.01 13.15 3.94
CA SER A 131 25.10 12.08 4.33
C SER A 131 25.61 10.75 3.74
N THR A 132 25.63 9.69 4.55
CA THR A 132 26.09 8.37 4.13
C THR A 132 24.94 7.39 3.91
N GLY A 133 23.71 7.83 4.04
CA GLY A 133 22.54 6.97 3.82
C GLY A 133 21.23 7.74 3.79
N ALA A 134 20.22 7.09 3.26
CA ALA A 134 18.86 7.61 3.25
C ALA A 134 18.24 7.59 4.66
N THR A 135 17.33 8.50 4.92
CA THR A 135 16.48 8.49 6.11
C THR A 135 15.36 7.49 5.90
N ARG A 136 15.24 6.51 6.80
CA ARG A 136 14.19 5.49 6.75
C ARG A 136 12.98 5.94 7.55
N LEU A 137 11.82 5.71 6.97
CA LEU A 137 10.51 6.02 7.54
C LEU A 137 9.67 4.75 7.53
N ARG A 138 9.00 4.45 8.65
CA ARG A 138 8.10 3.32 8.73
C ARG A 138 6.76 3.75 9.29
N TRP A 139 5.71 3.49 8.53
CA TRP A 139 4.33 3.66 8.97
C TRP A 139 3.75 2.33 9.40
N SER A 140 3.06 2.35 10.51
CA SER A 140 2.29 1.22 11.05
C SER A 140 0.90 1.70 11.50
N SER A 141 0.14 0.80 12.11
CA SER A 141 -1.25 1.10 12.50
C SER A 141 -2.03 1.69 11.35
N ILE A 142 -1.88 1.08 10.17
CA ILE A 142 -2.56 1.53 8.96
C ILE A 142 -4.05 1.22 9.12
N VAL A 143 -4.86 2.25 9.27
CA VAL A 143 -6.33 2.16 9.46
C VAL A 143 -7.10 2.21 8.16
N LEU A 144 -6.48 2.71 7.10
CA LEU A 144 -7.04 2.73 5.75
C LEU A 144 -5.96 2.36 4.74
N TYR A 145 -6.28 1.40 3.90
CA TYR A 145 -5.52 1.00 2.73
C TYR A 145 -6.45 0.98 1.53
N HIS A 146 -6.08 1.63 0.44
CA HIS A 146 -6.88 1.66 -0.78
C HIS A 146 -5.98 1.58 -1.99
N ASP A 147 -6.08 0.50 -2.74
CA ASP A 147 -5.30 0.21 -3.94
C ASP A 147 -6.18 0.30 -5.18
N ILE A 148 -5.81 1.20 -6.06
CA ILE A 148 -6.57 1.56 -7.26
C ILE A 148 -5.68 1.36 -8.49
N PHE A 149 -6.10 0.52 -9.40
CA PHE A 149 -5.48 0.33 -10.71
C PHE A 149 -6.37 0.90 -11.81
N ASN A 150 -5.85 1.87 -12.54
CA ASN A 150 -6.53 2.49 -13.66
C ASN A 150 -7.99 2.91 -13.36
N GLY A 151 -8.17 3.52 -12.17
CA GLY A 151 -9.49 3.96 -11.69
C GLY A 151 -10.38 2.89 -11.07
N ARG A 152 -9.97 1.60 -11.10
CA ARG A 152 -10.70 0.48 -10.49
C ARG A 152 -10.11 0.14 -9.13
N THR A 153 -10.93 0.09 -8.10
CA THR A 153 -10.54 -0.41 -6.78
C THR A 153 -10.26 -1.90 -6.85
N VAL A 154 -9.01 -2.30 -6.60
CA VAL A 154 -8.61 -3.70 -6.51
C VAL A 154 -8.75 -4.20 -5.09
N HIS A 155 -8.28 -3.40 -4.13
CA HIS A 155 -8.37 -3.74 -2.71
C HIS A 155 -8.59 -2.48 -1.88
N LYS A 156 -9.56 -2.53 -0.96
CA LYS A 156 -9.75 -1.49 0.04
C LYS A 156 -9.99 -2.15 1.40
N PHE A 157 -9.26 -1.68 2.37
CA PHE A 157 -9.34 -2.09 3.76
C PHE A 157 -9.51 -0.85 4.63
N ASP A 158 -10.58 -0.81 5.42
CA ASP A 158 -10.93 0.32 6.29
C ASP A 158 -11.36 -0.22 7.66
N ILE A 159 -10.46 -0.07 8.64
CA ILE A 159 -10.70 -0.58 10.01
C ILE A 159 -11.82 0.20 10.68
N GLN A 160 -11.89 1.53 10.48
CA GLN A 160 -12.85 2.38 11.17
C GLN A 160 -14.29 2.07 10.77
N ASN A 161 -14.49 1.70 9.50
CA ASN A 161 -15.79 1.34 8.95
C ASN A 161 -15.99 -0.18 8.80
N ASN A 162 -15.06 -0.99 9.34
CA ASN A 162 -15.06 -2.44 9.19
C ASN A 162 -15.35 -2.88 7.75
N THR A 163 -14.68 -2.27 6.77
CA THR A 163 -14.97 -2.47 5.35
C THR A 163 -13.82 -3.15 4.64
N LEU A 164 -14.11 -4.26 3.97
CA LEU A 164 -13.18 -4.97 3.08
C LEU A 164 -13.80 -5.05 1.69
N ILE A 165 -13.20 -4.34 0.74
CA ILE A 165 -13.59 -4.39 -0.66
C ILE A 165 -12.47 -5.06 -1.46
N ILE A 166 -12.80 -6.10 -2.20
CA ILE A 166 -11.90 -6.78 -3.12
C ILE A 166 -12.57 -6.78 -4.50
N ASP A 167 -11.87 -6.21 -5.47
CA ASP A 167 -12.32 -6.14 -6.86
C ASP A 167 -13.71 -5.51 -7.02
N GLY A 168 -14.00 -4.48 -6.21
CA GLY A 168 -15.26 -3.75 -6.19
C GLY A 168 -16.39 -4.42 -5.38
N VAL A 169 -16.18 -5.64 -4.85
CA VAL A 169 -17.15 -6.35 -4.02
C VAL A 169 -16.86 -6.12 -2.54
N ASN A 170 -17.86 -5.69 -1.77
CA ASN A 170 -17.75 -5.51 -0.32
C ASN A 170 -18.04 -6.84 0.40
N TYR A 171 -17.00 -7.44 0.97
CA TYR A 171 -17.08 -8.74 1.68
C TYR A 171 -17.57 -8.64 3.11
N THR A 172 -17.57 -7.43 3.70
CA THR A 172 -18.00 -7.21 5.08
C THR A 172 -19.41 -6.64 5.19
N ALA A 173 -20.07 -6.33 4.08
CA ALA A 173 -21.38 -5.69 4.07
C ALA A 173 -22.44 -6.47 4.85
N GLU A 174 -22.53 -7.77 4.61
CA GLU A 174 -23.52 -8.63 5.28
C GLU A 174 -23.17 -8.82 6.76
N HIS A 175 -21.89 -8.98 7.10
CA HIS A 175 -21.43 -9.05 8.47
C HIS A 175 -21.80 -7.77 9.24
N ASN A 176 -21.50 -6.61 8.70
CA ASN A 176 -21.81 -5.31 9.30
C ASN A 176 -23.32 -5.14 9.49
N ARG A 177 -24.13 -5.56 8.52
CA ARG A 177 -25.58 -5.55 8.63
C ARG A 177 -26.08 -6.40 9.79
N ILE A 178 -25.51 -7.57 10.01
CA ILE A 178 -25.94 -8.50 11.08
C ILE A 178 -25.54 -7.98 12.46
N ILE A 179 -24.35 -7.41 12.62
CA ILE A 179 -23.87 -6.90 13.91
C ILE A 179 -24.28 -5.44 14.16
N ALA A 180 -25.04 -4.82 13.24
CA ALA A 180 -25.48 -3.42 13.30
C ALA A 180 -24.34 -2.41 13.45
N ALA A 181 -23.22 -2.63 12.73
CA ALA A 181 -22.03 -1.77 12.69
C ALA A 181 -22.02 -0.88 11.43
#